data_4e7ad126c1a7ea0632ab6309b29ba637
#
_entry.id   4e7ad126c1a7ea0632ab6309b29ba637
#
_cell.length_a   1.000
_cell.length_b   1.000
_cell.length_c   1.000
_cell.angle_alpha   90.00
_cell.angle_beta   90.00
_cell.angle_gamma   90.00
#
_symmetry.space_group_name_H-M   'P 1'
#
loop_
_entity.id
_entity.type
_entity.pdbx_description
1 polymer ?
#
loop_
_entity_poly.entity_id
_entity_poly.type
_entity_poly.pdbx_seq_one_letter_code
_entity_poly.pdbx_strand_id
1 'polypeptide(L)'
;MAQKPVAFRVSADNDGFNFWTPSWTRTDHEYSSGVWGTIEYAGTSPFLPLGVLRIPRCRAAGCATHAVTLGQAMYTGEAPPSRGVDAPEHPSQRQHAAWLFLEAAERDSTDDTVNEFRLAVGIVGPPALGEPIQKFFHVIGPAYPIPVDWRTQMPFEPGFVATAARTTRIGGFGDTDGVRGLLRARAAASLGTILTGATVGASGEVGMPVGPAARNPAWPRVVLSAEIVGHGVIRDEFLDGTLFNSSNRLAKKGLFDEQRASNELRWSFGTVAYRATRSGKQYDLQPAPMAWGTLYAEWRP
;
A
#
# COMPACT_ATOMS: atom_id res chain seq x y z
N MET A 1 32.00 3.97 1.29
CA MET A 1 31.58 4.31 -0.09
C MET A 1 30.08 4.48 -0.08
N ALA A 2 29.54 5.54 -0.70
CA ALA A 2 28.10 5.72 -0.83
C ALA A 2 27.55 4.61 -1.75
N GLN A 3 26.53 3.91 -1.28
CA GLN A 3 25.82 2.90 -2.11
C GLN A 3 25.08 3.62 -3.22
N LYS A 4 25.17 3.11 -4.45
CA LYS A 4 24.40 3.66 -5.57
C LYS A 4 22.95 3.13 -5.53
N PRO A 5 21.94 3.98 -5.75
CA PRO A 5 20.57 3.52 -5.86
C PRO A 5 20.42 2.60 -7.09
N VAL A 6 19.58 1.58 -6.93
CA VAL A 6 19.23 0.62 -7.99
C VAL A 6 17.82 0.78 -8.51
N ALA A 7 16.94 1.47 -7.74
CA ALA A 7 15.63 1.86 -8.21
C ALA A 7 15.10 3.08 -7.45
N PHE A 8 14.27 3.85 -8.15
CA PHE A 8 13.43 4.92 -7.60
C PHE A 8 11.97 4.55 -7.88
N ARG A 9 11.11 4.66 -6.87
CA ARG A 9 9.69 4.35 -7.00
C ARG A 9 8.83 5.50 -6.50
N VAL A 10 7.74 5.76 -7.18
CA VAL A 10 6.67 6.64 -6.72
C VAL A 10 5.37 5.89 -6.88
N SER A 11 4.52 5.97 -5.88
CA SER A 11 3.16 5.48 -5.97
C SER A 11 2.18 6.47 -5.35
N ALA A 12 0.99 6.52 -5.91
CA ALA A 12 -0.11 7.32 -5.42
C ALA A 12 -1.38 6.48 -5.41
N ASP A 13 -2.00 6.37 -4.26
CA ASP A 13 -3.32 5.80 -4.07
C ASP A 13 -4.35 6.92 -4.02
N ASN A 14 -5.49 6.69 -4.60
CA ASN A 14 -6.63 7.58 -4.44
C ASN A 14 -7.94 6.83 -4.72
N ASP A 15 -8.97 7.11 -3.94
CA ASP A 15 -10.33 6.63 -4.18
C ASP A 15 -10.91 7.17 -5.49
N GLY A 16 -10.53 8.39 -5.91
CA GLY A 16 -10.82 8.94 -7.23
C GLY A 16 -10.21 8.18 -8.40
N PHE A 17 -9.15 7.39 -8.20
CA PHE A 17 -8.56 6.51 -9.21
C PHE A 17 -9.30 5.18 -9.38
N ASN A 18 -10.46 5.05 -8.77
CA ASN A 18 -11.31 3.88 -8.83
C ASN A 18 -12.10 3.83 -10.16
N PHE A 19 -11.38 3.76 -11.30
CA PHE A 19 -11.94 3.84 -12.65
C PHE A 19 -12.81 2.63 -13.04
N TRP A 20 -12.71 1.53 -12.32
CA TRP A 20 -13.40 0.26 -12.57
C TRP A 20 -14.74 0.14 -11.87
N THR A 21 -15.08 1.07 -10.95
CA THR A 21 -16.41 1.15 -10.35
C THR A 21 -17.25 2.24 -11.01
N PRO A 22 -18.55 2.04 -11.14
CA PRO A 22 -19.46 3.09 -11.59
C PRO A 22 -19.34 4.34 -10.71
N SER A 23 -19.44 5.53 -11.31
CA SER A 23 -19.26 6.80 -10.60
C SER A 23 -20.21 6.99 -9.41
N TRP A 24 -21.42 6.43 -9.48
CA TRP A 24 -22.41 6.50 -8.40
C TRP A 24 -22.14 5.55 -7.22
N THR A 25 -21.19 4.64 -7.34
CA THR A 25 -20.76 3.75 -6.25
C THR A 25 -19.38 4.12 -5.70
N ARG A 26 -18.79 5.19 -6.21
CA ARG A 26 -17.50 5.67 -5.71
C ARG A 26 -17.72 6.35 -4.37
N THR A 27 -16.87 6.01 -3.44
CA THR A 27 -16.89 6.56 -2.09
C THR A 27 -15.66 7.45 -1.93
N ASP A 28 -15.88 8.69 -1.51
CA ASP A 28 -14.81 9.63 -1.15
C ASP A 28 -14.70 9.66 0.39
N HIS A 29 -14.47 8.51 0.98
CA HIS A 29 -14.34 8.35 2.42
C HIS A 29 -13.61 7.06 2.78
N GLU A 30 -13.22 6.94 4.04
CA GLU A 30 -12.44 5.87 4.63
C GLU A 30 -10.96 6.00 4.28
N TYR A 31 -10.40 5.21 3.37
CA TYR A 31 -9.05 5.41 2.84
C TYR A 31 -9.11 6.29 1.60
N SER A 32 -8.70 7.54 1.72
CA SER A 32 -8.88 8.52 0.64
C SER A 32 -7.66 8.65 -0.25
N SER A 33 -6.47 8.64 0.32
CA SER A 33 -5.26 8.75 -0.49
C SER A 33 -4.00 8.27 0.24
N GLY A 34 -2.97 7.99 -0.54
CA GLY A 34 -1.63 7.75 -0.07
C GLY A 34 -0.60 8.11 -1.14
N VAL A 35 0.55 8.61 -0.74
CA VAL A 35 1.66 8.92 -1.63
C VAL A 35 2.94 8.42 -1.00
N TRP A 36 3.77 7.71 -1.80
CA TRP A 36 5.05 7.19 -1.35
C TRP A 36 6.14 7.47 -2.37
N GLY A 37 7.28 7.93 -1.89
CA GLY A 37 8.53 7.98 -2.63
C GLY A 37 9.55 7.03 -2.00
N THR A 38 10.12 6.12 -2.79
CA THR A 38 11.05 5.09 -2.31
C THR A 38 12.35 5.13 -3.12
N ILE A 39 13.46 5.02 -2.43
CA ILE A 39 14.79 4.79 -3.03
C ILE A 39 15.28 3.43 -2.57
N GLU A 40 15.64 2.57 -3.50
CA GLU A 40 16.17 1.23 -3.25
C GLU A 40 17.64 1.15 -3.58
N TYR A 41 18.38 0.42 -2.77
CA TYR A 41 19.82 0.19 -2.87
C TYR A 41 20.13 -1.31 -2.90
N ALA A 42 21.21 -1.69 -3.58
CA ALA A 42 21.72 -3.05 -3.51
C ALA A 42 22.41 -3.32 -2.15
N GLY A 43 22.30 -4.57 -1.68
CA GLY A 43 22.91 -5.01 -0.44
C GLY A 43 22.04 -4.84 0.80
N THR A 44 22.60 -5.10 1.97
CA THR A 44 21.91 -5.07 3.26
C THR A 44 21.83 -3.66 3.83
N SER A 45 20.77 -3.39 4.58
CA SER A 45 20.60 -2.11 5.26
C SER A 45 21.64 -1.90 6.37
N PRO A 46 22.27 -0.72 6.45
CA PRO A 46 23.10 -0.38 7.60
C PRO A 46 22.27 -0.04 8.86
N PHE A 47 20.96 0.21 8.70
CA PHE A 47 20.08 0.71 9.77
C PHE A 47 19.20 -0.38 10.39
N LEU A 48 19.00 -1.51 9.68
CA LEU A 48 18.15 -2.59 10.18
C LEU A 48 19.00 -3.77 10.64
N PRO A 49 18.99 -4.11 11.93
CA PRO A 49 19.79 -5.21 12.45
C PRO A 49 19.15 -6.58 12.16
N LEU A 50 18.80 -6.86 10.92
CA LEU A 50 18.19 -8.16 10.54
C LEU A 50 19.09 -9.35 10.86
N GLY A 51 20.39 -9.13 10.99
CA GLY A 51 21.31 -10.13 11.53
C GLY A 51 20.93 -10.66 12.91
N VAL A 52 20.26 -9.83 13.73
CA VAL A 52 19.77 -10.19 15.05
C VAL A 52 18.56 -11.13 14.96
N LEU A 53 17.73 -10.99 13.95
CA LEU A 53 16.51 -11.79 13.77
C LEU A 53 16.77 -13.18 13.19
N ARG A 54 18.04 -13.54 12.89
CA ARG A 54 18.44 -14.85 12.33
C ARG A 54 17.60 -15.29 11.11
N ILE A 55 17.06 -14.35 10.36
CA ILE A 55 16.38 -14.65 9.11
C ILE A 55 17.41 -15.22 8.14
N PRO A 56 17.17 -16.38 7.51
CA PRO A 56 18.08 -16.95 6.54
C PRO A 56 18.38 -15.91 5.45
N ARG A 57 19.64 -15.53 5.31
CA ARG A 57 20.07 -14.55 4.31
C ARG A 57 20.53 -15.25 3.05
N CYS A 58 20.11 -14.71 1.92
CA CYS A 58 20.70 -15.07 0.67
C CYS A 58 22.18 -14.66 0.66
N ARG A 59 23.06 -15.57 0.27
CA ARG A 59 24.51 -15.34 0.22
C ARG A 59 25.02 -14.98 -1.17
N ALA A 60 24.18 -15.09 -2.19
CA ALA A 60 24.54 -14.73 -3.55
C ALA A 60 24.60 -13.21 -3.71
N ALA A 61 25.51 -12.73 -4.55
CA ALA A 61 25.56 -11.30 -4.88
C ALA A 61 24.27 -10.85 -5.56
N GLY A 62 23.72 -9.73 -5.10
CA GLY A 62 22.55 -9.11 -5.71
C GLY A 62 21.18 -9.60 -5.23
N CYS A 63 21.12 -10.56 -4.31
CA CYS A 63 19.85 -11.06 -3.79
C CYS A 63 19.28 -10.24 -2.62
N ALA A 64 20.09 -9.45 -1.95
CA ALA A 64 19.65 -8.55 -0.89
C ALA A 64 19.52 -7.12 -1.43
N THR A 65 18.42 -6.46 -1.08
CA THR A 65 18.22 -5.03 -1.29
C THR A 65 17.68 -4.38 -0.03
N HIS A 66 17.90 -3.09 0.11
CA HIS A 66 17.26 -2.29 1.14
C HIS A 66 16.70 -1.00 0.55
N ALA A 67 15.68 -0.44 1.19
CA ALA A 67 15.00 0.73 0.70
C ALA A 67 14.69 1.70 1.83
N VAL A 68 14.57 2.97 1.45
CA VAL A 68 14.04 4.04 2.31
C VAL A 68 12.83 4.64 1.60
N THR A 69 11.73 4.76 2.33
CA THR A 69 10.47 5.31 1.83
C THR A 69 10.04 6.48 2.70
N LEU A 70 9.71 7.59 2.08
CA LEU A 70 8.90 8.65 2.69
C LEU A 70 7.46 8.47 2.19
N GLY A 71 6.51 8.38 3.10
CA GLY A 71 5.12 8.12 2.75
C GLY A 71 4.13 8.90 3.60
N GLN A 72 2.98 9.17 3.00
CA GLN A 72 1.81 9.66 3.70
C GLN A 72 0.60 8.82 3.32
N ALA A 73 -0.19 8.44 4.33
CA ALA A 73 -1.50 7.82 4.17
C ALA A 73 -2.56 8.74 4.79
N MET A 74 -3.72 8.81 4.16
CA MET A 74 -4.80 9.69 4.59
C MET A 74 -6.13 8.93 4.66
N TYR A 75 -6.82 9.15 5.75
CA TYR A 75 -8.16 8.62 6.03
C TYR A 75 -9.09 9.79 6.26
N THR A 76 -10.27 9.75 5.65
CA THR A 76 -11.28 10.78 5.82
C THR A 76 -12.59 10.17 6.30
N GLY A 77 -13.26 10.86 7.19
CA GLY A 77 -14.66 10.60 7.47
C GLY A 77 -15.53 11.03 6.30
N GLU A 78 -16.81 10.78 6.40
CA GLU A 78 -17.74 11.14 5.34
C GLU A 78 -17.84 12.65 5.17
N ALA A 79 -17.77 13.09 3.92
CA ALA A 79 -18.23 14.42 3.56
C ALA A 79 -19.75 14.50 3.63
N PRO A 80 -20.35 15.64 4.02
CA PRO A 80 -21.77 15.80 3.95
C PRO A 80 -22.25 15.54 2.50
N PRO A 81 -23.42 14.91 2.32
CA PRO A 81 -23.91 14.52 1.02
C PRO A 81 -23.94 15.71 0.07
N SER A 82 -23.32 15.57 -1.09
CA SER A 82 -23.45 16.54 -2.17
C SER A 82 -24.93 16.57 -2.62
N ARG A 83 -25.40 17.76 -2.99
CA ARG A 83 -26.78 17.93 -3.43
C ARG A 83 -27.18 16.90 -4.49
N GLY A 84 -28.20 16.10 -4.21
CA GLY A 84 -28.78 15.13 -5.15
C GLY A 84 -28.29 13.68 -5.00
N VAL A 85 -27.48 13.39 -4.00
CA VAL A 85 -27.15 12.01 -3.61
C VAL A 85 -27.82 11.74 -2.27
N ASP A 86 -28.54 10.62 -2.18
CA ASP A 86 -29.13 10.19 -0.91
C ASP A 86 -28.00 9.95 0.11
N ALA A 87 -28.19 10.49 1.31
CA ALA A 87 -27.26 10.21 2.41
C ALA A 87 -27.24 8.70 2.68
N PRO A 88 -26.08 8.09 2.89
CA PRO A 88 -26.02 6.68 3.27
C PRO A 88 -26.80 6.46 4.58
N GLU A 89 -27.41 5.30 4.72
CA GLU A 89 -28.18 4.91 5.92
C GLU A 89 -27.32 5.04 7.20
N HIS A 90 -26.01 4.77 7.05
CA HIS A 90 -25.03 4.94 8.11
C HIS A 90 -23.83 5.73 7.57
N PRO A 91 -23.65 7.00 7.98
CA PRO A 91 -22.48 7.78 7.60
C PRO A 91 -21.20 7.16 8.18
N SER A 92 -20.07 7.37 7.50
CA SER A 92 -18.77 6.95 8.00
C SER A 92 -18.49 7.59 9.36
N GLN A 93 -18.10 6.77 10.32
CA GLN A 93 -17.75 7.19 11.67
C GLN A 93 -16.24 7.37 11.85
N ARG A 94 -15.44 7.14 10.81
CA ARG A 94 -14.00 7.29 10.87
C ARG A 94 -13.63 8.76 11.07
N GLN A 95 -12.70 9.02 11.99
CA GLN A 95 -12.12 10.35 12.11
C GLN A 95 -11.17 10.62 10.93
N HIS A 96 -11.07 11.89 10.52
CA HIS A 96 -10.01 12.32 9.63
C HIS A 96 -8.67 12.07 10.29
N ALA A 97 -7.74 11.50 9.54
CA ALA A 97 -6.39 11.24 10.01
C ALA A 97 -5.41 11.23 8.85
N ALA A 98 -4.19 11.66 9.12
CA ALA A 98 -3.08 11.42 8.23
C ALA A 98 -1.93 10.83 9.03
N TRP A 99 -1.17 9.96 8.39
CA TRP A 99 0.06 9.39 8.90
C TRP A 99 1.20 9.69 7.95
N LEU A 100 2.14 10.51 8.40
CA LEU A 100 3.37 10.84 7.70
C LEU A 100 4.50 10.01 8.31
N PHE A 101 5.23 9.24 7.49
CA PHE A 101 6.20 8.28 7.99
C PHE A 101 7.45 8.17 7.12
N LEU A 102 8.53 7.74 7.76
CA LEU A 102 9.74 7.25 7.14
C LEU A 102 9.82 5.74 7.39
N GLU A 103 10.02 4.96 6.33
CA GLU A 103 10.17 3.51 6.41
C GLU A 103 11.53 3.09 5.91
N ALA A 104 12.18 2.20 6.66
CA ALA A 104 13.33 1.43 6.21
C ALA A 104 12.89 -0.01 5.96
N ALA A 105 13.27 -0.56 4.81
CA ALA A 105 12.98 -1.93 4.43
C ALA A 105 14.25 -2.68 4.04
N GLU A 106 14.29 -3.97 4.35
CA GLU A 106 15.29 -4.90 3.83
C GLU A 106 14.58 -6.09 3.21
N ARG A 107 15.03 -6.49 2.04
CA ARG A 107 14.48 -7.61 1.28
C ARG A 107 15.60 -8.56 0.92
N ASP A 108 15.34 -9.84 1.10
CA ASP A 108 16.21 -10.93 0.75
C ASP A 108 15.46 -11.89 -0.17
N SER A 109 15.93 -12.05 -1.41
CA SER A 109 15.20 -12.73 -2.48
C SER A 109 16.02 -13.90 -3.02
N THR A 110 15.34 -15.04 -3.17
CA THR A 110 15.79 -16.18 -3.97
C THR A 110 14.81 -16.40 -5.11
N ASP A 111 15.04 -17.41 -5.96
CA ASP A 111 14.11 -17.76 -7.05
C ASP A 111 12.70 -18.10 -6.55
N ASP A 112 12.60 -18.69 -5.36
CA ASP A 112 11.35 -19.22 -4.82
C ASP A 112 10.82 -18.44 -3.62
N THR A 113 11.65 -17.66 -2.93
CA THR A 113 11.24 -16.98 -1.71
C THR A 113 11.71 -15.54 -1.65
N VAL A 114 10.89 -14.68 -1.08
CA VAL A 114 11.24 -13.32 -0.70
C VAL A 114 10.93 -13.16 0.78
N ASN A 115 11.95 -12.86 1.59
CA ASN A 115 11.79 -12.42 2.96
C ASN A 115 11.94 -10.90 3.00
N GLU A 116 11.08 -10.25 3.75
CA GLU A 116 11.06 -8.79 3.85
C GLU A 116 10.88 -8.39 5.31
N PHE A 117 11.64 -7.40 5.74
CA PHE A 117 11.42 -6.71 7.01
C PHE A 117 11.30 -5.22 6.75
N ARG A 118 10.31 -4.58 7.37
CA ARG A 118 10.07 -3.14 7.28
C ARG A 118 9.89 -2.56 8.66
N LEU A 119 10.43 -1.38 8.87
CA LEU A 119 10.20 -0.56 10.06
C LEU A 119 9.81 0.84 9.59
N ALA A 120 8.57 1.22 9.83
CA ALA A 120 8.08 2.56 9.62
C ALA A 120 7.94 3.27 10.97
N VAL A 121 8.39 4.52 11.02
CA VAL A 121 8.21 5.43 12.15
C VAL A 121 7.63 6.75 11.63
N GLY A 122 6.75 7.37 12.37
CA GLY A 122 6.10 8.58 11.89
C GLY A 122 5.19 9.23 12.92
N ILE A 123 4.34 10.10 12.41
CA ILE A 123 3.41 10.91 13.22
C ILE A 123 2.01 10.87 12.62
N VAL A 124 1.02 10.85 13.49
CA VAL A 124 -0.40 10.96 13.16
C VAL A 124 -0.90 12.34 13.58
N GLY A 125 -2.00 12.79 12.96
CA GLY A 125 -2.70 14.03 13.33
C GLY A 125 -2.23 15.26 12.55
N PRO A 126 -2.49 16.49 13.04
CA PRO A 126 -2.26 17.73 12.31
C PRO A 126 -0.86 17.89 11.69
N PRO A 127 0.24 17.54 12.37
CA PRO A 127 1.58 17.66 11.78
C PRO A 127 1.86 16.69 10.63
N ALA A 128 1.02 15.67 10.43
CA ALA A 128 1.12 14.77 9.28
C ALA A 128 0.58 15.39 7.97
N LEU A 129 0.15 16.66 8.00
CA LEU A 129 -0.20 17.50 6.84
C LEU A 129 -1.36 16.97 5.98
N GLY A 130 -2.30 16.20 6.55
CA GLY A 130 -3.45 15.67 5.81
C GLY A 130 -4.32 16.77 5.22
N GLU A 131 -4.76 17.73 6.04
CA GLU A 131 -5.62 18.83 5.62
C GLU A 131 -5.03 19.69 4.48
N PRO A 132 -3.80 20.24 4.59
CA PRO A 132 -3.27 21.06 3.50
C PRO A 132 -3.04 20.27 2.21
N ILE A 133 -2.65 19.02 2.29
CA ILE A 133 -2.43 18.17 1.11
C ILE A 133 -3.77 17.83 0.45
N GLN A 134 -4.79 17.46 1.20
CA GLN A 134 -6.11 17.22 0.62
C GLN A 134 -6.66 18.48 -0.05
N LYS A 135 -6.61 19.63 0.63
CA LYS A 135 -7.05 20.91 0.06
C LYS A 135 -6.30 21.26 -1.23
N PHE A 136 -5.00 21.04 -1.27
CA PHE A 136 -4.20 21.29 -2.47
C PHE A 136 -4.69 20.46 -3.67
N PHE A 137 -4.91 19.15 -3.50
CA PHE A 137 -5.39 18.30 -4.57
C PHE A 137 -6.81 18.65 -5.03
N HIS A 138 -7.68 19.10 -4.13
CA HIS A 138 -9.03 19.54 -4.49
C HIS A 138 -9.06 20.88 -5.22
N VAL A 139 -8.07 21.76 -5.02
CA VAL A 139 -7.96 23.02 -5.76
C VAL A 139 -7.45 22.81 -7.19
N ILE A 140 -6.51 21.89 -7.39
CA ILE A 140 -5.92 21.63 -8.72
C ILE A 140 -6.70 20.58 -9.53
N GLY A 141 -7.55 19.79 -8.88
CA GLY A 141 -8.39 18.78 -9.53
C GLY A 141 -9.71 19.33 -10.04
N PRO A 142 -10.35 18.66 -11.02
CA PRO A 142 -11.65 19.11 -11.53
C PRO A 142 -12.74 18.86 -10.50
N ALA A 143 -13.23 19.93 -9.90
CA ALA A 143 -14.57 20.11 -9.35
C ALA A 143 -15.10 19.04 -8.35
N TYR A 144 -14.35 18.78 -7.29
CA TYR A 144 -14.96 18.20 -6.09
C TYR A 144 -15.18 19.29 -5.03
N PRO A 145 -16.27 19.27 -4.26
CA PRO A 145 -16.47 20.22 -3.18
C PRO A 145 -15.27 20.15 -2.22
N ILE A 146 -14.88 21.32 -1.70
CA ILE A 146 -13.77 21.40 -0.74
C ILE A 146 -14.08 20.49 0.43
N PRO A 147 -13.22 19.55 0.75
CA PRO A 147 -13.52 18.63 1.84
C PRO A 147 -13.52 19.34 3.17
N VAL A 148 -14.30 18.89 3.89
CA VAL A 148 -14.81 18.94 5.22
C VAL A 148 -13.75 19.07 6.31
N ASP A 149 -14.21 19.51 7.33
CA ASP A 149 -13.85 19.76 8.71
C ASP A 149 -12.76 18.86 9.30
N TRP A 150 -11.51 19.19 9.01
CA TRP A 150 -10.34 18.60 9.67
C TRP A 150 -10.21 19.00 11.16
N ARG A 151 -11.11 19.86 11.68
CA ARG A 151 -11.07 20.28 13.10
C ARG A 151 -11.24 19.11 14.07
N THR A 152 -11.91 18.06 13.62
CA THR A 152 -12.15 16.84 14.41
C THR A 152 -11.20 15.70 14.06
N GLN A 153 -10.09 15.99 13.39
CA GLN A 153 -9.11 14.96 13.06
C GLN A 153 -8.49 14.32 14.30
N MET A 154 -7.91 13.14 14.10
CA MET A 154 -7.16 12.47 15.17
C MET A 154 -6.06 13.38 15.71
N PRO A 155 -5.85 13.41 17.05
CA PRO A 155 -4.81 14.22 17.67
C PRO A 155 -3.42 13.74 17.30
N PHE A 156 -2.42 14.58 17.56
CA PHE A 156 -1.02 14.22 17.36
C PHE A 156 -0.64 13.00 18.21
N GLU A 157 -0.05 12.02 17.53
CA GLU A 157 0.59 10.88 18.18
C GLU A 157 1.79 10.39 17.35
N PRO A 158 2.97 10.14 17.97
CA PRO A 158 4.05 9.43 17.31
C PRO A 158 3.72 7.94 17.22
N GLY A 159 4.03 7.32 16.10
CA GLY A 159 3.72 5.91 15.89
C GLY A 159 4.81 5.16 15.14
N PHE A 160 4.74 3.85 15.26
CA PHE A 160 5.60 2.96 14.50
C PHE A 160 4.87 1.67 14.12
N VAL A 161 5.39 1.00 13.10
CA VAL A 161 5.03 -0.38 12.76
C VAL A 161 6.25 -1.12 12.22
N ALA A 162 6.53 -2.28 12.80
CA ALA A 162 7.50 -3.24 12.31
C ALA A 162 6.74 -4.39 11.65
N THR A 163 7.12 -4.76 10.42
CA THR A 163 6.48 -5.83 9.66
C THR A 163 7.52 -6.83 9.17
N ALA A 164 7.32 -8.10 9.46
CA ALA A 164 8.06 -9.20 8.86
C ALA A 164 7.14 -9.96 7.90
N ALA A 165 7.63 -10.23 6.69
CA ALA A 165 6.86 -10.92 5.66
C ALA A 165 7.69 -11.96 4.93
N ARG A 166 7.01 -13.02 4.49
CA ARG A 166 7.56 -14.04 3.60
C ARG A 166 6.60 -14.30 2.46
N THR A 167 7.14 -14.26 1.25
CA THR A 167 6.44 -14.66 0.03
C THR A 167 7.14 -15.90 -0.52
N THR A 168 6.37 -16.93 -0.87
CA THR A 168 6.90 -18.19 -1.42
C THR A 168 6.22 -18.49 -2.75
N ARG A 169 6.99 -18.88 -3.74
CA ARG A 169 6.47 -19.41 -5.00
C ARG A 169 5.88 -20.80 -4.74
N ILE A 170 4.62 -20.98 -5.09
CA ILE A 170 3.88 -22.26 -4.90
C ILE A 170 3.59 -22.94 -6.24
N GLY A 171 3.79 -22.28 -7.36
CA GLY A 171 3.62 -22.81 -8.69
C GLY A 171 3.98 -21.81 -9.78
N GLY A 172 3.94 -22.28 -11.03
CA GLY A 172 4.16 -21.45 -12.20
C GLY A 172 4.27 -22.30 -13.45
N PHE A 173 4.20 -21.62 -14.60
CA PHE A 173 4.32 -22.20 -15.94
C PHE A 173 5.02 -21.24 -16.89
N GLY A 174 5.42 -21.77 -18.06
CA GLY A 174 6.05 -20.98 -19.12
C GLY A 174 7.53 -20.72 -18.88
N ASP A 175 8.13 -20.03 -19.82
CA ASP A 175 9.54 -19.66 -19.83
C ASP A 175 9.74 -18.12 -19.83
N THR A 176 11.01 -17.72 -19.76
CA THR A 176 11.38 -16.30 -19.72
C THR A 176 11.08 -15.55 -21.03
N ASP A 177 11.03 -16.25 -22.14
CA ASP A 177 10.93 -15.65 -23.48
C ASP A 177 9.48 -15.56 -23.99
N GLY A 178 8.57 -16.32 -23.36
CA GLY A 178 7.16 -16.39 -23.74
C GLY A 178 6.19 -15.88 -22.67
N VAL A 179 5.01 -16.47 -22.67
CA VAL A 179 4.02 -16.26 -21.60
C VAL A 179 4.47 -17.02 -20.37
N ARG A 180 4.54 -16.32 -19.26
CA ARG A 180 4.94 -16.87 -17.98
C ARG A 180 3.87 -16.59 -16.93
N GLY A 181 3.50 -17.63 -16.19
CA GLY A 181 2.63 -17.53 -15.02
C GLY A 181 3.37 -17.88 -13.74
N LEU A 182 3.06 -17.18 -12.65
CA LEU A 182 3.57 -17.46 -11.31
C LEU A 182 2.44 -17.43 -10.30
N LEU A 183 2.48 -18.38 -9.36
CA LEU A 183 1.61 -18.41 -8.20
C LEU A 183 2.47 -18.27 -6.93
N ARG A 184 2.04 -17.40 -6.02
CA ARG A 184 2.74 -17.13 -4.76
C ARG A 184 1.77 -17.15 -3.59
N ALA A 185 2.27 -17.61 -2.46
CA ALA A 185 1.64 -17.44 -1.15
C ALA A 185 2.45 -16.42 -0.34
N ARG A 186 1.77 -15.57 0.42
CA ARG A 186 2.38 -14.58 1.32
C ARG A 186 1.82 -14.70 2.72
N ALA A 187 2.68 -14.58 3.71
CA ALA A 187 2.31 -14.36 5.11
C ALA A 187 3.12 -13.18 5.66
N ALA A 188 2.49 -12.37 6.51
CA ALA A 188 3.18 -11.29 7.20
C ALA A 188 2.60 -11.10 8.61
N ALA A 189 3.44 -10.58 9.51
CA ALA A 189 3.05 -10.14 10.85
C ALA A 189 3.54 -8.72 11.07
N SER A 190 2.70 -7.91 11.67
CA SER A 190 2.98 -6.52 12.02
C SER A 190 2.83 -6.31 13.53
N LEU A 191 3.73 -5.53 14.10
CA LEU A 191 3.72 -5.13 15.51
C LEU A 191 4.03 -3.64 15.61
N GLY A 192 3.16 -2.88 16.26
CA GLY A 192 3.37 -1.45 16.43
C GLY A 192 2.18 -0.75 17.07
N THR A 193 2.34 0.54 17.27
CA THR A 193 1.24 1.40 17.73
C THR A 193 0.23 1.66 16.61
N ILE A 194 0.71 1.84 15.37
CA ILE A 194 -0.13 2.10 14.20
C ILE A 194 -0.93 0.84 13.81
N LEU A 195 -0.25 -0.30 13.71
CA LEU A 195 -0.87 -1.57 13.32
C LEU A 195 -0.22 -2.74 14.06
N THR A 196 -1.05 -3.59 14.65
CA THR A 196 -0.65 -4.90 15.15
C THR A 196 -1.61 -5.94 14.57
N GLY A 197 -1.07 -6.95 13.90
CA GLY A 197 -1.87 -7.96 13.25
C GLY A 197 -1.06 -8.90 12.36
N ALA A 198 -1.76 -9.69 11.57
CA ALA A 198 -1.16 -10.61 10.61
C ALA A 198 -1.96 -10.61 9.31
N THR A 199 -1.29 -10.96 8.21
CA THR A 199 -1.93 -11.15 6.91
C THR A 199 -1.48 -12.46 6.29
N VAL A 200 -2.40 -13.09 5.58
CA VAL A 200 -2.10 -14.23 4.70
C VAL A 200 -2.75 -13.98 3.35
N GLY A 201 -2.08 -14.36 2.28
CA GLY A 201 -2.61 -14.11 0.95
C GLY A 201 -2.03 -15.04 -0.10
N ALA A 202 -2.67 -15.03 -1.25
CA ALA A 202 -2.21 -15.70 -2.45
C ALA A 202 -2.31 -14.74 -3.63
N SER A 203 -1.36 -14.82 -4.54
CA SER A 203 -1.35 -14.02 -5.77
C SER A 203 -0.99 -14.87 -6.98
N GLY A 204 -1.60 -14.53 -8.10
CA GLY A 204 -1.26 -15.05 -9.41
C GLY A 204 -0.85 -13.92 -10.33
N GLU A 205 0.18 -14.12 -11.14
CA GLU A 205 0.56 -13.21 -12.21
C GLU A 205 0.76 -13.95 -13.53
N VAL A 206 0.41 -13.30 -14.63
CA VAL A 206 0.71 -13.74 -15.97
C VAL A 206 1.38 -12.61 -16.72
N GLY A 207 2.59 -12.87 -17.22
CA GLY A 207 3.39 -11.92 -17.97
C GLY A 207 3.54 -12.36 -19.43
N MET A 208 3.37 -11.43 -20.38
CA MET A 208 3.56 -11.67 -21.81
C MET A 208 4.38 -10.56 -22.45
N PRO A 209 5.27 -10.87 -23.37
CA PRO A 209 6.01 -9.87 -24.15
C PRO A 209 5.06 -9.14 -25.10
N VAL A 210 5.33 -7.85 -25.37
CA VAL A 210 4.56 -7.04 -26.31
C VAL A 210 5.39 -6.84 -27.58
N GLY A 211 4.83 -7.22 -28.75
CA GLY A 211 5.45 -7.03 -30.07
C GLY A 211 6.23 -8.23 -30.59
N PRO A 212 6.81 -8.13 -31.81
CA PRO A 212 7.41 -9.26 -32.51
C PRO A 212 8.75 -9.74 -31.93
N ALA A 213 9.31 -9.06 -30.97
CA ALA A 213 10.62 -9.35 -30.44
C ALA A 213 10.54 -9.90 -29.00
N ALA A 214 9.84 -11.01 -28.80
CA ALA A 214 9.76 -11.72 -27.53
C ALA A 214 11.14 -12.03 -26.89
N ARG A 215 12.21 -12.01 -27.70
CA ARG A 215 13.60 -12.30 -27.28
C ARG A 215 14.43 -11.06 -26.97
N ASN A 216 13.91 -9.85 -27.16
CA ASN A 216 14.68 -8.63 -26.84
C ASN A 216 14.29 -8.11 -25.45
N PRO A 217 15.18 -8.13 -24.44
CA PRO A 217 14.88 -7.66 -23.09
C PRO A 217 14.57 -6.16 -23.02
N ALA A 218 14.85 -5.38 -24.06
CA ALA A 218 14.48 -3.97 -24.15
C ALA A 218 12.98 -3.75 -24.42
N TRP A 219 12.25 -4.77 -24.87
CA TRP A 219 10.82 -4.65 -25.14
C TRP A 219 9.99 -4.80 -23.86
N PRO A 220 8.88 -4.08 -23.79
CA PRO A 220 8.02 -4.15 -22.61
C PRO A 220 7.32 -5.50 -22.48
N ARG A 221 7.04 -5.87 -21.25
CA ARG A 221 6.16 -6.99 -20.90
C ARG A 221 4.91 -6.44 -20.25
N VAL A 222 3.74 -6.87 -20.70
CA VAL A 222 2.49 -6.68 -19.95
C VAL A 222 2.40 -7.77 -18.91
N VAL A 223 2.14 -7.38 -17.67
CA VAL A 223 1.91 -8.31 -16.56
C VAL A 223 0.55 -8.01 -15.96
N LEU A 224 -0.29 -9.03 -15.93
CA LEU A 224 -1.57 -9.01 -15.23
C LEU A 224 -1.42 -9.77 -13.93
N SER A 225 -1.92 -9.24 -12.84
CA SER A 225 -1.93 -9.96 -11.56
C SER A 225 -3.24 -9.81 -10.81
N ALA A 226 -3.53 -10.82 -10.00
CA ALA A 226 -4.61 -10.79 -9.02
C ALA A 226 -4.09 -11.30 -7.67
N GLU A 227 -4.56 -10.73 -6.59
CA GLU A 227 -4.19 -11.09 -5.23
C GLU A 227 -5.42 -11.06 -4.33
N ILE A 228 -5.49 -12.01 -3.41
CA ILE A 228 -6.43 -12.01 -2.29
C ILE A 228 -5.64 -12.08 -0.99
N VAL A 229 -6.01 -11.25 -0.01
CA VAL A 229 -5.36 -11.14 1.29
C VAL A 229 -6.42 -11.18 2.38
N GLY A 230 -6.23 -12.05 3.36
CA GLY A 230 -6.96 -12.02 4.63
C GLY A 230 -6.16 -11.25 5.66
N HIS A 231 -6.82 -10.37 6.39
CA HIS A 231 -6.25 -9.57 7.46
C HIS A 231 -6.81 -10.02 8.81
N GLY A 232 -5.93 -10.29 9.77
CA GLY A 232 -6.26 -10.45 11.18
C GLY A 232 -5.70 -9.26 11.95
N VAL A 233 -6.56 -8.41 12.52
CA VAL A 233 -6.16 -7.13 13.14
C VAL A 233 -6.45 -7.14 14.63
N ILE A 234 -5.39 -7.00 15.41
CA ILE A 234 -5.45 -6.86 16.88
C ILE A 234 -5.59 -5.39 17.24
N ARG A 235 -4.79 -4.52 16.60
CA ARG A 235 -4.82 -3.07 16.76
C ARG A 235 -4.69 -2.39 15.40
N ASP A 236 -5.50 -1.36 15.21
CA ASP A 236 -5.40 -0.39 14.13
C ASP A 236 -5.67 0.99 14.73
N GLU A 237 -4.68 1.88 14.74
CA GLU A 237 -4.79 3.19 15.36
C GLU A 237 -5.95 4.02 14.79
N PHE A 238 -6.20 3.90 13.48
CA PHE A 238 -7.26 4.65 12.80
C PHE A 238 -8.68 4.15 13.08
N LEU A 239 -8.80 3.00 13.77
CA LEU A 239 -10.06 2.40 14.20
C LEU A 239 -10.16 2.34 15.74
N ASP A 240 -9.08 1.98 16.41
CA ASP A 240 -9.02 1.84 17.87
C ASP A 240 -8.76 3.16 18.58
N GLY A 241 -8.38 4.22 17.83
CA GLY A 241 -7.97 5.49 18.37
C GLY A 241 -6.53 5.50 18.89
N THR A 242 -6.06 6.69 19.27
CA THR A 242 -4.72 6.95 19.78
C THR A 242 -4.48 6.31 21.15
N LEU A 243 -3.22 6.06 21.51
CA LEU A 243 -2.85 5.47 22.80
C LEU A 243 -2.86 6.49 23.94
N PHE A 244 -2.46 7.73 23.64
CA PHE A 244 -2.17 8.75 24.67
C PHE A 244 -3.26 9.81 24.76
N ASN A 245 -4.13 9.93 23.78
CA ASN A 245 -5.19 10.94 23.74
C ASN A 245 -6.54 10.26 23.51
N SER A 246 -7.61 10.90 23.96
CA SER A 246 -8.96 10.43 23.62
C SER A 246 -9.26 10.69 22.15
N SER A 247 -9.60 9.67 21.43
CA SER A 247 -10.09 9.73 20.06
C SER A 247 -11.23 8.73 19.90
N ASN A 248 -12.02 8.88 18.85
CA ASN A 248 -13.10 7.93 18.57
C ASN A 248 -12.56 6.51 18.41
N ARG A 249 -13.25 5.57 19.05
CA ARG A 249 -13.04 4.14 18.85
C ARG A 249 -14.21 3.56 18.07
N LEU A 250 -13.90 2.83 17.03
CA LEU A 250 -14.89 2.14 16.22
C LEU A 250 -15.00 0.67 16.66
N ALA A 251 -16.17 0.07 16.43
CA ALA A 251 -16.37 -1.36 16.62
C ALA A 251 -15.64 -2.14 15.52
N LYS A 252 -14.33 -2.22 15.63
CA LYS A 252 -13.41 -2.80 14.67
C LYS A 252 -13.70 -4.28 14.44
N LYS A 253 -13.63 -4.70 13.18
CA LYS A 253 -13.62 -6.12 12.81
C LYS A 253 -12.20 -6.67 12.95
N GLY A 254 -12.07 -7.77 13.67
CA GLY A 254 -10.79 -8.46 13.82
C GLY A 254 -10.32 -9.18 12.55
N LEU A 255 -11.25 -9.44 11.61
CA LEU A 255 -10.98 -10.13 10.35
C LEU A 255 -11.68 -9.42 9.19
N PHE A 256 -10.95 -9.19 8.10
CA PHE A 256 -11.49 -8.74 6.82
C PHE A 256 -10.62 -9.21 5.66
N ASP A 257 -11.14 -9.12 4.45
CA ASP A 257 -10.43 -9.47 3.22
C ASP A 257 -10.03 -8.23 2.42
N GLU A 258 -9.05 -8.40 1.54
CA GLU A 258 -8.66 -7.43 0.54
C GLU A 258 -8.38 -8.15 -0.78
N GLN A 259 -8.86 -7.58 -1.87
CA GLN A 259 -8.72 -8.09 -3.23
C GLN A 259 -8.01 -7.02 -4.06
N ARG A 260 -7.03 -7.44 -4.84
CA ARG A 260 -6.24 -6.56 -5.71
C ARG A 260 -6.17 -7.15 -7.11
N ALA A 261 -6.26 -6.28 -8.09
CA ALA A 261 -5.96 -6.64 -9.48
C ALA A 261 -5.04 -5.57 -10.05
N SER A 262 -3.99 -5.96 -10.78
CA SER A 262 -3.11 -4.98 -11.41
C SER A 262 -2.79 -5.32 -12.84
N ASN A 263 -2.51 -4.27 -13.60
CA ASN A 263 -1.86 -4.35 -14.90
C ASN A 263 -0.58 -3.51 -14.85
N GLU A 264 0.48 -4.06 -15.39
CA GLU A 264 1.80 -3.46 -15.34
C GLU A 264 2.45 -3.55 -16.71
N LEU A 265 3.17 -2.50 -17.05
CA LEU A 265 4.06 -2.47 -18.19
C LEU A 265 5.49 -2.40 -17.67
N ARG A 266 6.26 -3.45 -17.88
CA ARG A 266 7.63 -3.62 -17.35
C ARG A 266 8.65 -3.56 -18.46
N TRP A 267 9.69 -2.76 -18.27
CA TRP A 267 10.90 -2.68 -19.09
C TRP A 267 12.14 -2.99 -18.27
N SER A 268 13.29 -3.12 -18.93
CA SER A 268 14.57 -3.28 -18.24
C SER A 268 14.91 -2.08 -17.34
N PHE A 269 14.49 -0.88 -17.72
CA PHE A 269 14.78 0.37 -17.01
C PHE A 269 13.62 0.85 -16.11
N GLY A 270 12.52 0.10 -16.00
CA GLY A 270 11.44 0.51 -15.09
C GLY A 270 10.11 -0.19 -15.30
N THR A 271 9.12 0.28 -14.56
CA THR A 271 7.76 -0.25 -14.57
C THR A 271 6.77 0.90 -14.40
N VAL A 272 5.65 0.85 -15.12
CA VAL A 272 4.43 1.61 -14.79
C VAL A 272 3.30 0.64 -14.54
N ALA A 273 2.47 0.93 -13.55
CA ALA A 273 1.38 0.05 -13.19
C ALA A 273 0.14 0.82 -12.73
N TYR A 274 -1.00 0.21 -12.93
CA TYR A 274 -2.24 0.54 -12.28
C TYR A 274 -2.71 -0.68 -11.49
N ARG A 275 -3.15 -0.43 -10.24
CA ARG A 275 -3.74 -1.45 -9.37
C ARG A 275 -5.11 -0.98 -8.90
N ALA A 276 -6.09 -1.84 -9.01
CA ALA A 276 -7.38 -1.72 -8.37
C ALA A 276 -7.37 -2.51 -7.06
N THR A 277 -7.81 -1.89 -5.98
CA THR A 277 -7.92 -2.53 -4.66
C THR A 277 -9.34 -2.38 -4.14
N ARG A 278 -9.86 -3.46 -3.55
CA ARG A 278 -11.11 -3.48 -2.78
C ARG A 278 -10.82 -4.14 -1.44
N SER A 279 -11.14 -3.45 -0.35
CA SER A 279 -11.05 -3.96 1.02
C SER A 279 -12.44 -4.17 1.60
N GLY A 280 -12.64 -5.27 2.29
CA GLY A 280 -13.86 -5.53 3.06
C GLY A 280 -14.09 -4.48 4.14
N LYS A 281 -15.26 -4.51 4.77
CA LYS A 281 -15.58 -3.61 5.88
C LYS A 281 -14.66 -3.88 7.07
N GLN A 282 -14.05 -2.84 7.60
CA GLN A 282 -13.09 -2.89 8.71
C GLN A 282 -13.75 -2.64 10.07
N TYR A 283 -14.97 -2.10 10.12
CA TYR A 283 -15.76 -1.91 11.33
C TYR A 283 -17.26 -2.12 11.05
N ASP A 284 -18.06 -2.31 12.09
CA ASP A 284 -19.43 -2.81 11.96
C ASP A 284 -20.36 -1.85 11.21
N LEU A 285 -20.30 -0.57 11.52
CA LEU A 285 -21.13 0.45 10.88
C LEU A 285 -20.47 1.12 9.66
N GLN A 286 -19.44 0.55 9.10
CA GLN A 286 -18.84 1.07 7.87
C GLN A 286 -19.86 1.01 6.75
N PRO A 287 -20.14 2.12 6.03
CA PRO A 287 -21.20 2.18 5.03
C PRO A 287 -21.03 1.15 3.92
N ALA A 288 -19.82 1.08 3.35
CA ALA A 288 -19.49 0.19 2.24
C ALA A 288 -18.06 -0.35 2.35
N PRO A 289 -17.72 -1.44 1.65
CA PRO A 289 -16.33 -1.82 1.41
C PRO A 289 -15.57 -0.66 0.76
N MET A 290 -14.30 -0.48 1.13
CA MET A 290 -13.43 0.52 0.50
C MET A 290 -12.96 0.05 -0.86
N ALA A 291 -12.76 0.99 -1.79
CA ALA A 291 -12.16 0.70 -3.07
C ALA A 291 -11.35 1.90 -3.57
N TRP A 292 -10.13 1.64 -4.02
CA TRP A 292 -9.25 2.69 -4.55
C TRP A 292 -8.38 2.18 -5.69
N GLY A 293 -7.81 3.12 -6.43
CA GLY A 293 -6.79 2.82 -7.43
C GLY A 293 -5.42 3.29 -6.98
N THR A 294 -4.39 2.58 -7.41
CA THR A 294 -2.99 2.93 -7.23
C THR A 294 -2.34 3.17 -8.59
N LEU A 295 -1.69 4.31 -8.76
CA LEU A 295 -0.74 4.55 -9.84
C LEU A 295 0.67 4.33 -9.30
N TYR A 296 1.49 3.62 -10.06
CA TYR A 296 2.84 3.25 -9.67
C TYR A 296 3.82 3.47 -10.82
N ALA A 297 4.97 4.05 -10.52
CA ALA A 297 6.08 4.16 -11.43
C ALA A 297 7.39 3.79 -10.74
N GLU A 298 8.21 3.02 -11.43
CA GLU A 298 9.56 2.66 -11.01
C GLU A 298 10.55 2.97 -12.14
N TRP A 299 11.67 3.54 -11.77
CA TRP A 299 12.81 3.73 -12.67
C TRP A 299 14.06 3.07 -12.09
N ARG A 300 14.80 2.37 -12.94
CA ARG A 300 16.07 1.70 -12.64
C ARG A 300 17.17 2.35 -13.48
N PRO A 301 18.09 3.11 -12.86
CA PRO A 301 19.15 3.81 -13.57
C PRO A 301 20.22 2.90 -14.15
#